data_bb0008ab608ca510286b3d025273de75
#
_entry.id   bb0008ab608ca510286b3d025273de75
#
_cell.length_a   1.000
_cell.length_b   1.000
_cell.length_c   1.000
_cell.angle_alpha   90.00
_cell.angle_beta   90.00
_cell.angle_gamma   90.00
#
_symmetry.space_group_name_H-M   'P 1'
#
loop_
_entity.id
_entity.type
_entity.pdbx_description
1 polymer ?
#
loop_
_entity_poly.entity_id
_entity_poly.type
_entity_poly.pdbx_seq_one_letter_code
_entity_poly.pdbx_strand_id
1 'polypeptide(L)'
;MSKIAKLTLIGLLFVCGTAMAQIDTPQPSPAGSVYSKVGLTDVTIDYFRPGVKGRKIFGSGDAFLEQFGEVWRTGANSGSMVTFSSDLKVAGQDVEAGKYQIVTIPGESEWQVMLISEPIGGNESA
;
A
#
# COMPACT_ATOMS: atom_id res chain seq x y z
N MET A 1 25.34 -58.63 1.26
CA MET A 1 25.14 -57.47 2.18
C MET A 1 25.64 -56.13 1.61
N SER A 2 26.39 -56.07 0.53
CA SER A 2 26.95 -54.79 0.05
C SER A 2 26.06 -53.95 -0.89
N LYS A 3 25.10 -54.56 -1.58
CA LYS A 3 24.27 -53.83 -2.59
C LYS A 3 23.10 -53.05 -1.96
N ILE A 4 22.52 -53.56 -0.88
CA ILE A 4 21.40 -52.90 -0.19
C ILE A 4 21.91 -51.69 0.62
N ALA A 5 23.06 -51.80 1.29
CA ALA A 5 23.69 -50.71 2.02
C ALA A 5 24.10 -49.51 1.12
N LYS A 6 24.52 -49.80 -0.12
CA LYS A 6 24.89 -48.77 -1.09
C LYS A 6 23.67 -48.01 -1.65
N LEU A 7 22.56 -48.70 -1.85
CA LEU A 7 21.31 -48.05 -2.28
C LEU A 7 20.72 -47.12 -1.20
N THR A 8 20.82 -47.56 0.06
CA THR A 8 20.30 -46.75 1.19
C THR A 8 21.13 -45.45 1.38
N LEU A 9 22.43 -45.51 1.17
CA LEU A 9 23.30 -44.34 1.28
C LEU A 9 23.09 -43.33 0.16
N ILE A 10 22.79 -43.78 -1.07
CA ILE A 10 22.46 -42.91 -2.20
C ILE A 10 21.10 -42.26 -2.03
N GLY A 11 20.13 -42.97 -1.44
CA GLY A 11 18.81 -42.39 -1.12
C GLY A 11 18.85 -41.30 -0.04
N LEU A 12 19.78 -41.37 0.92
CA LEU A 12 19.91 -40.40 2.00
C LEU A 12 20.61 -39.10 1.54
N LEU A 13 21.43 -39.16 0.49
CA LEU A 13 22.10 -37.97 -0.05
C LEU A 13 21.20 -37.08 -0.92
N PHE A 14 20.03 -37.57 -1.35
CA PHE A 14 19.12 -36.82 -2.22
C PHE A 14 18.06 -35.99 -1.47
N VAL A 15 17.96 -36.14 -0.14
CA VAL A 15 16.98 -35.40 0.70
C VAL A 15 17.59 -34.11 1.28
N CYS A 16 18.88 -33.85 1.06
CA CYS A 16 19.57 -32.68 1.64
C CYS A 16 19.70 -31.52 0.65
N GLY A 17 18.61 -31.09 0.05
CA GLY A 17 18.73 -29.98 -0.88
C GLY A 17 17.41 -29.36 -1.25
N THR A 18 16.99 -28.38 -0.54
CA THR A 18 16.46 -27.06 -0.95
C THR A 18 15.75 -26.40 0.23
N ALA A 19 16.50 -26.09 1.29
CA ALA A 19 16.06 -24.99 2.15
C ALA A 19 16.34 -23.70 1.34
N MET A 20 15.40 -23.29 0.51
CA MET A 20 15.37 -21.92 0.00
C MET A 20 15.08 -21.03 1.21
N ALA A 21 16.13 -20.47 1.79
CA ALA A 21 15.98 -19.38 2.75
C ALA A 21 15.37 -18.20 1.98
N GLN A 22 14.07 -18.01 2.09
CA GLN A 22 13.40 -16.84 1.56
C GLN A 22 13.82 -15.66 2.43
N ILE A 23 14.70 -14.81 1.91
CA ILE A 23 15.09 -13.58 2.59
C ILE A 23 13.99 -12.57 2.31
N ASP A 24 13.16 -12.30 3.32
CA ASP A 24 12.20 -11.19 3.28
C ASP A 24 12.99 -9.87 3.36
N THR A 25 13.02 -9.14 2.26
CA THR A 25 13.57 -7.79 2.24
C THR A 25 12.50 -6.78 2.64
N PRO A 26 12.82 -5.78 3.48
CA PRO A 26 11.87 -4.74 3.83
C PRO A 26 11.33 -4.03 2.58
N GLN A 27 10.02 -3.83 2.54
CA GLN A 27 9.36 -3.10 1.45
C GLN A 27 9.89 -1.66 1.36
N PRO A 28 10.20 -1.14 0.16
CA PRO A 28 10.67 0.25 -0.03
C PRO A 28 9.67 1.30 0.47
N SER A 29 8.38 0.94 0.48
CA SER A 29 7.28 1.77 0.98
C SER A 29 6.43 0.91 1.93
N PRO A 30 6.81 0.80 3.21
CA PRO A 30 6.10 -0.05 4.15
C PRO A 30 4.64 0.35 4.32
N ALA A 31 3.75 -0.62 4.43
CA ALA A 31 2.36 -0.40 4.74
C ALA A 31 2.17 0.12 6.17
N GLY A 32 1.09 0.85 6.39
CA GLY A 32 0.60 1.28 7.68
C GLY A 32 -0.91 1.31 7.68
N SER A 33 -1.51 1.22 8.86
CA SER A 33 -2.95 1.33 9.05
C SER A 33 -3.23 2.09 10.33
N VAL A 34 -4.25 2.93 10.31
CA VAL A 34 -4.78 3.58 11.50
C VAL A 34 -6.28 3.32 11.58
N TYR A 35 -6.73 3.08 12.79
CA TYR A 35 -8.13 2.88 13.12
C TYR A 35 -8.57 3.93 14.13
N SER A 36 -9.79 4.44 13.95
CA SER A 36 -10.45 5.32 14.91
C SER A 36 -11.96 5.10 14.90
N LYS A 37 -12.58 5.26 16.04
CA LYS A 37 -14.03 5.29 16.16
C LYS A 37 -14.49 6.75 16.24
N VAL A 38 -15.33 7.15 15.31
CA VAL A 38 -15.91 8.49 15.24
C VAL A 38 -17.42 8.36 15.46
N GLY A 39 -17.88 8.70 16.65
CA GLY A 39 -19.26 8.39 17.07
C GLY A 39 -19.49 6.88 17.09
N LEU A 40 -20.39 6.39 16.23
CA LEU A 40 -20.68 4.96 16.06
C LEU A 40 -19.99 4.35 14.82
N THR A 41 -19.34 5.17 14.00
CA THR A 41 -18.67 4.74 12.77
C THR A 41 -17.23 4.34 13.04
N ASP A 42 -16.85 3.15 12.61
CA ASP A 42 -15.45 2.74 12.55
C ASP A 42 -14.82 3.29 11.28
N VAL A 43 -13.67 3.94 11.42
CA VAL A 43 -12.89 4.52 10.32
C VAL A 43 -11.53 3.89 10.31
N THR A 44 -11.15 3.27 9.19
CA THR A 44 -9.82 2.70 8.99
C THR A 44 -9.16 3.36 7.79
N ILE A 45 -7.90 3.78 7.92
CA ILE A 45 -7.10 4.29 6.80
C ILE A 45 -5.89 3.37 6.64
N ASP A 46 -5.79 2.75 5.47
CA ASP A 46 -4.64 1.95 5.04
C ASP A 46 -3.79 2.78 4.07
N TYR A 47 -2.49 2.81 4.28
CA TYR A 47 -1.59 3.66 3.50
C TYR A 47 -0.19 3.05 3.39
N PHE A 48 0.63 3.62 2.51
CA PHE A 48 2.04 3.27 2.36
C PHE A 48 2.93 4.47 2.67
N ARG A 49 4.13 4.20 3.23
CA ARG A 49 5.08 5.22 3.69
C ARG A 49 6.33 5.27 2.79
N PRO A 50 6.26 5.89 1.62
CA PRO A 50 7.43 6.07 0.77
C PRO A 50 8.44 7.01 1.42
N GLY A 51 9.72 6.68 1.32
CA GLY A 51 10.80 7.56 1.77
C GLY A 51 10.98 8.76 0.82
N VAL A 52 11.20 9.94 1.36
CA VAL A 52 11.49 11.15 0.56
C VAL A 52 12.80 11.00 -0.22
N LYS A 53 13.83 10.43 0.38
CA LYS A 53 15.15 10.12 -0.23
C LYS A 53 15.78 11.33 -0.95
N GLY A 54 15.68 12.53 -0.35
CA GLY A 54 16.23 13.77 -0.91
C GLY A 54 15.50 14.31 -2.15
N ARG A 55 14.38 13.71 -2.57
CA ARG A 55 13.59 14.18 -3.72
C ARG A 55 12.77 15.42 -3.34
N LYS A 56 12.56 16.32 -4.30
CA LYS A 56 11.54 17.35 -4.19
C LYS A 56 10.20 16.73 -4.51
N ILE A 57 9.27 16.75 -3.57
CA ILE A 57 8.02 16.01 -3.70
C ILE A 57 6.94 16.86 -4.38
N PHE A 58 6.55 17.96 -3.76
CA PHE A 58 5.44 18.80 -4.28
C PHE A 58 5.94 20.12 -4.80
N GLY A 59 5.46 20.54 -5.96
CA GLY A 59 5.80 21.82 -6.57
C GLY A 59 5.43 21.92 -8.03
N SER A 60 5.90 22.99 -8.69
CA SER A 60 5.69 23.22 -10.13
C SER A 60 6.95 22.88 -10.92
N GLY A 61 6.76 22.21 -12.08
CA GLY A 61 7.82 21.87 -13.03
C GLY A 61 8.50 20.54 -12.78
N ASP A 62 9.32 20.10 -13.72
CA ASP A 62 9.87 18.73 -13.84
C ASP A 62 10.82 18.30 -12.72
N ALA A 63 11.24 19.23 -11.86
CA ALA A 63 12.08 18.93 -10.72
C ALA A 63 11.32 18.26 -9.55
N PHE A 64 9.99 18.28 -9.59
CA PHE A 64 9.12 17.77 -8.55
C PHE A 64 8.46 16.46 -8.96
N LEU A 65 8.30 15.56 -8.00
CA LEU A 65 7.72 14.24 -8.22
C LEU A 65 6.20 14.33 -8.47
N GLU A 66 5.54 15.16 -7.69
CA GLU A 66 4.09 15.40 -7.76
C GLU A 66 3.87 16.89 -8.04
N GLN A 67 3.28 17.19 -9.17
CA GLN A 67 3.12 18.56 -9.61
C GLN A 67 1.84 19.19 -9.04
N PHE A 68 1.91 20.48 -8.76
CA PHE A 68 0.71 21.24 -8.38
C PHE A 68 -0.33 21.24 -9.49
N GLY A 69 -1.59 21.01 -9.13
CA GLY A 69 -2.71 20.90 -10.05
C GLY A 69 -2.91 19.53 -10.68
N GLU A 70 -1.99 18.58 -10.46
CA GLU A 70 -2.10 17.22 -10.98
C GLU A 70 -2.71 16.26 -9.92
N VAL A 71 -3.43 15.26 -10.43
CA VAL A 71 -4.07 14.25 -9.58
C VAL A 71 -3.03 13.31 -9.02
N TRP A 72 -3.00 13.17 -7.69
CA TRP A 72 -2.12 12.25 -6.97
C TRP A 72 -2.93 11.24 -6.17
N ARG A 73 -2.60 9.94 -6.31
CA ARG A 73 -3.23 8.83 -5.57
C ARG A 73 -2.93 8.82 -4.06
N THR A 74 -2.25 9.83 -3.55
CA THR A 74 -1.96 10.05 -2.13
C THR A 74 -1.20 8.89 -1.50
N GLY A 75 0.04 8.71 -1.93
CA GLY A 75 0.96 7.69 -1.42
C GLY A 75 1.54 6.77 -2.50
N ALA A 76 2.29 5.78 -2.05
CA ALA A 76 2.90 4.77 -2.93
C ALA A 76 1.94 3.59 -3.18
N ASN A 77 2.32 2.71 -4.10
CA ASN A 77 1.59 1.48 -4.46
C ASN A 77 0.13 1.77 -4.83
N SER A 78 -0.83 1.19 -4.14
CA SER A 78 -2.27 1.43 -4.35
C SER A 78 -2.79 2.76 -3.79
N GLY A 79 -1.92 3.62 -3.26
CA GLY A 79 -2.31 4.86 -2.60
C GLY A 79 -2.86 4.66 -1.20
N SER A 80 -3.59 5.64 -0.71
CA SER A 80 -4.24 5.60 0.60
C SER A 80 -5.71 5.26 0.46
N MET A 81 -6.20 4.31 1.26
CA MET A 81 -7.59 3.85 1.24
C MET A 81 -8.25 4.19 2.58
N VAL A 82 -9.49 4.64 2.56
CA VAL A 82 -10.30 4.81 3.77
C VAL A 82 -11.52 3.90 3.71
N THR A 83 -11.84 3.28 4.84
CA THR A 83 -13.03 2.44 5.00
C THR A 83 -13.92 3.01 6.09
N PHE A 84 -15.21 3.15 5.81
CA PHE A 84 -16.24 3.58 6.74
C PHE A 84 -17.21 2.42 7.00
N SER A 85 -17.50 2.12 8.27
CA SER A 85 -18.41 1.02 8.65
C SER A 85 -19.90 1.39 8.53
N SER A 86 -20.21 2.66 8.42
CA SER A 86 -21.59 3.18 8.25
C SER A 86 -21.58 4.49 7.47
N ASP A 87 -22.73 4.88 6.95
CA ASP A 87 -22.93 6.16 6.28
C ASP A 87 -22.59 7.33 7.22
N LEU A 88 -21.97 8.35 6.67
CA LEU A 88 -21.52 9.52 7.45
C LEU A 88 -21.47 10.77 6.57
N LYS A 89 -21.14 11.90 7.20
CA LYS A 89 -20.82 13.14 6.48
C LYS A 89 -19.32 13.43 6.58
N VAL A 90 -18.70 13.68 5.43
CA VAL A 90 -17.31 14.15 5.32
C VAL A 90 -17.35 15.59 4.78
N ALA A 91 -16.87 16.55 5.55
CA ALA A 91 -16.93 17.98 5.22
C ALA A 91 -18.34 18.45 4.77
N GLY A 92 -19.37 17.93 5.42
CA GLY A 92 -20.77 18.27 5.13
C GLY A 92 -21.41 17.52 3.96
N GLN A 93 -20.67 16.69 3.23
CA GLN A 93 -21.17 15.86 2.13
C GLN A 93 -21.49 14.45 2.62
N ASP A 94 -22.62 13.91 2.17
CA ASP A 94 -23.02 12.54 2.50
C ASP A 94 -22.12 11.53 1.80
N VAL A 95 -21.60 10.55 2.55
CA VAL A 95 -20.75 9.47 2.06
C VAL A 95 -21.32 8.16 2.60
N GLU A 96 -21.60 7.22 1.71
CA GLU A 96 -22.09 5.89 2.07
C GLU A 96 -20.99 5.05 2.73
N ALA A 97 -21.39 4.06 3.54
CA ALA A 97 -20.49 3.06 4.07
C ALA A 97 -19.75 2.35 2.93
N GLY A 98 -18.46 2.10 3.12
CA GLY A 98 -17.66 1.44 2.08
C GLY A 98 -16.18 1.80 2.13
N LYS A 99 -15.47 1.35 1.10
CA LYS A 99 -14.03 1.59 0.94
C LYS A 99 -13.80 2.55 -0.23
N TYR A 100 -13.01 3.59 0.01
CA TYR A 100 -12.71 4.63 -0.96
C TYR A 100 -11.20 4.85 -1.04
N GLN A 101 -10.70 5.18 -2.22
CA GLN A 101 -9.35 5.71 -2.35
C GLN A 101 -9.37 7.21 -2.04
N ILE A 102 -8.42 7.65 -1.23
CA ILE A 102 -8.15 9.07 -1.00
C ILE A 102 -7.26 9.55 -2.15
N VAL A 103 -7.79 10.47 -2.94
CA VAL A 103 -7.08 11.10 -4.06
C VAL A 103 -6.99 12.58 -3.78
N THR A 104 -5.84 13.17 -4.06
CA THR A 104 -5.62 14.60 -3.83
C THR A 104 -5.11 15.29 -5.08
N ILE A 105 -5.37 16.59 -5.15
CA ILE A 105 -4.72 17.51 -6.10
C ILE A 105 -3.92 18.50 -5.25
N PRO A 106 -2.60 18.35 -5.17
CA PRO A 106 -1.75 19.29 -4.45
C PRO A 106 -1.79 20.69 -5.08
N GLY A 107 -1.78 21.70 -4.27
CA GLY A 107 -1.66 23.09 -4.72
C GLY A 107 -0.74 23.87 -3.80
N GLU A 108 -0.32 25.04 -4.22
CA GLU A 108 0.60 25.89 -3.47
C GLU A 108 -0.02 26.42 -2.17
N SER A 109 -1.29 26.81 -2.22
CA SER A 109 -2.01 27.41 -1.09
C SER A 109 -3.10 26.51 -0.50
N GLU A 110 -3.66 25.61 -1.30
CA GLU A 110 -4.71 24.70 -0.90
C GLU A 110 -4.60 23.36 -1.63
N TRP A 111 -5.15 22.33 -1.03
CA TRP A 111 -5.23 21.00 -1.61
C TRP A 111 -6.70 20.59 -1.76
N GLN A 112 -7.02 19.96 -2.88
CA GLN A 112 -8.32 19.31 -3.02
C GLN A 112 -8.19 17.86 -2.58
N VAL A 113 -9.20 17.35 -1.85
CA VAL A 113 -9.27 15.97 -1.38
C VAL A 113 -10.53 15.34 -1.93
N MET A 114 -10.40 14.18 -2.54
CA MET A 114 -11.51 13.42 -3.13
C MET A 114 -11.53 12.00 -2.56
N LEU A 115 -12.72 11.46 -2.38
CA LEU A 115 -12.95 10.06 -2.09
C LEU A 115 -13.56 9.42 -3.35
N ILE A 116 -12.88 8.41 -3.89
CA ILE A 116 -13.34 7.73 -5.09
C ILE A 116 -13.55 6.24 -4.82
N SER A 117 -14.65 5.70 -5.33
CA SER A 117 -15.00 4.27 -5.19
C SER A 117 -14.26 3.37 -6.18
N GLU A 118 -13.82 3.93 -7.32
CA GLU A 118 -13.03 3.23 -8.32
C GLU A 118 -11.56 3.70 -8.26
N PRO A 119 -10.66 2.91 -7.65
CA PRO A 119 -9.27 3.33 -7.46
C PRO A 119 -8.53 3.61 -8.76
N ILE A 120 -7.75 4.69 -8.76
CA ILE A 120 -6.81 5.02 -9.83
C ILE A 120 -5.39 4.62 -9.46
N GLY A 121 -4.68 4.00 -10.38
CA GLY A 121 -3.27 3.59 -10.19
C GLY A 121 -3.10 2.53 -9.09
N GLY A 122 -2.17 1.67 -9.28
CA GLY A 122 -1.88 0.52 -8.42
C GLY A 122 -1.99 -0.76 -9.24
N ASN A 123 -1.02 -1.66 -9.08
CA ASN A 123 -1.11 -2.99 -9.65
C ASN A 123 -2.18 -3.77 -8.86
N GLU A 124 -3.13 -4.37 -9.55
CA GLU A 124 -4.13 -5.30 -9.00
C GLU A 124 -3.51 -6.63 -8.50
N SER A 125 -2.38 -6.57 -7.84
CA SER A 125 -1.74 -7.77 -7.29
C SER A 125 -1.13 -7.46 -5.93
N ALA A 126 -1.94 -7.61 -4.91
CA ALA A 126 -1.51 -7.87 -3.54
C ALA A 126 -2.53 -8.79 -2.87
#